data_8c14aabb3008836712177ca3428b9592
#
_entry.id   8c14aabb3008836712177ca3428b9592
#
_cell.length_a   1.000
_cell.length_b   1.000
_cell.length_c   1.000
_cell.angle_alpha   90.00
_cell.angle_beta   90.00
_cell.angle_gamma   90.00
#
_symmetry.space_group_name_H-M   'P 1'
#
loop_
_entity.id
_entity.type
_entity.pdbx_description
1 polymer ?
#
loop_
_entity_poly.entity_id
_entity_poly.type
_entity_poly.pdbx_seq_one_letter_code
_entity_poly.pdbx_strand_id
1 'polypeptide(L)'
;LQEKKIAQIADLITQKKGTVHLVLIAGPSSSGKTTFARRLYVQLRVNGWKPITISLDDYFLSREEISEEDYEKPEALDLKLFEEQIKALIRGEEVEIPRYNFITGSREPRGSKTRLSPDGIIIVEGLHALNPQLGENIPGGEKFKIYVSAITQINVDDHNRISTTDCRLIRRLVRDSQFRGSRGEGVFADWPRVREGEEKYIFPYQE
;
A
#
# COMPACT_ATOMS: atom_id res chain seq x y z
N LEU A 1 14.07 11.02 -14.11
CA LEU A 1 13.10 10.23 -14.91
C LEU A 1 11.89 9.82 -14.06
N GLN A 2 12.09 9.27 -12.86
CA GLN A 2 11.04 8.75 -11.98
C GLN A 2 10.08 9.84 -11.48
N GLU A 3 10.58 11.01 -11.04
CA GLU A 3 9.74 12.13 -10.61
C GLU A 3 8.84 12.66 -11.74
N LYS A 4 9.36 12.75 -12.96
CA LYS A 4 8.56 13.16 -14.13
C LYS A 4 7.39 12.19 -14.37
N LYS A 5 7.61 10.88 -14.18
CA LYS A 5 6.54 9.88 -14.31
C LYS A 5 5.47 10.04 -13.24
N ILE A 6 5.87 10.34 -11.99
CA ILE A 6 4.92 10.56 -10.89
C ILE A 6 4.08 11.82 -11.14
N ALA A 7 4.70 12.91 -11.62
CA ALA A 7 3.99 14.12 -12.02
C ALA A 7 2.97 13.84 -13.13
N GLN A 8 3.36 13.09 -14.17
CA GLN A 8 2.45 12.70 -15.25
C GLN A 8 1.26 11.87 -14.73
N ILE A 9 1.48 10.96 -13.77
CA ILE A 9 0.39 10.19 -13.14
C ILE A 9 -0.54 11.13 -12.36
N ALA A 10 0.00 12.09 -11.61
CA ALA A 10 -0.82 13.08 -10.92
C ALA A 10 -1.65 13.94 -11.88
N ASP A 11 -1.10 14.30 -13.05
CA ASP A 11 -1.82 15.02 -14.09
C ASP A 11 -2.96 14.18 -14.68
N LEU A 12 -2.72 12.90 -14.94
CA LEU A 12 -3.76 11.96 -15.40
C LEU A 12 -4.91 11.81 -14.39
N ILE A 13 -4.59 11.73 -13.09
CA ILE A 13 -5.59 11.69 -12.03
C ILE A 13 -6.38 13.02 -12.02
N THR A 14 -5.69 14.14 -12.18
CA THR A 14 -6.30 15.48 -12.14
C THR A 14 -7.24 15.72 -13.32
N GLN A 15 -6.94 15.17 -14.49
CA GLN A 15 -7.86 15.21 -15.65
C GLN A 15 -9.19 14.50 -15.39
N LYS A 16 -9.21 13.57 -14.43
CA LYS A 16 -10.41 12.84 -13.99
C LYS A 16 -11.04 13.45 -12.72
N LYS A 17 -10.76 14.71 -12.41
CA LYS A 17 -11.34 15.41 -11.26
C LYS A 17 -12.87 15.42 -11.36
N GLY A 18 -13.53 15.01 -10.26
CA GLY A 18 -14.98 14.86 -10.21
C GLY A 18 -15.50 13.44 -10.47
N THR A 19 -14.66 12.55 -11.02
CA THR A 19 -15.00 11.14 -11.21
C THR A 19 -14.14 10.19 -10.37
N VAL A 20 -12.87 10.54 -10.12
CA VAL A 20 -11.95 9.73 -9.31
C VAL A 20 -11.87 10.29 -7.90
N HIS A 21 -12.23 9.49 -6.91
CA HIS A 21 -12.09 9.81 -5.49
C HIS A 21 -11.11 8.88 -4.76
N LEU A 22 -10.70 7.79 -5.40
CA LEU A 22 -9.87 6.75 -4.78
C LEU A 22 -8.72 6.35 -5.71
N VAL A 23 -7.50 6.46 -5.20
CA VAL A 23 -6.27 5.97 -5.85
C VAL A 23 -5.78 4.75 -5.09
N LEU A 24 -5.67 3.62 -5.77
CA LEU A 24 -5.24 2.34 -5.20
C LEU A 24 -3.82 2.02 -5.66
N ILE A 25 -2.90 1.84 -4.74
CA ILE A 25 -1.49 1.59 -5.02
C ILE A 25 -1.09 0.23 -4.46
N ALA A 26 -0.92 -0.75 -5.33
CA ALA A 26 -0.42 -2.07 -4.95
C ALA A 26 1.00 -2.32 -5.48
N GLY A 27 1.56 -3.42 -5.02
CA GLY A 27 2.85 -3.92 -5.45
C GLY A 27 3.47 -4.83 -4.38
N PRO A 28 4.45 -5.64 -4.74
CA PRO A 28 5.01 -6.62 -3.83
C PRO A 28 5.75 -5.98 -2.65
N SER A 29 6.07 -6.79 -1.65
CA SER A 29 6.82 -6.33 -0.47
C SER A 29 8.11 -5.63 -0.86
N SER A 30 8.41 -4.51 -0.20
CA SER A 30 9.61 -3.68 -0.45
C SER A 30 9.76 -3.14 -1.88
N SER A 31 8.68 -3.08 -2.67
CA SER A 31 8.68 -2.44 -4.00
C SER A 31 8.81 -0.91 -3.95
N GLY A 32 8.44 -0.29 -2.83
CA GLY A 32 8.49 1.17 -2.66
C GLY A 32 7.14 1.87 -2.73
N LYS A 33 6.03 1.14 -2.55
CA LYS A 33 4.65 1.68 -2.54
C LYS A 33 4.50 2.93 -1.67
N THR A 34 4.88 2.84 -0.41
CA THR A 34 4.76 3.96 0.54
C THR A 34 5.55 5.20 0.10
N THR A 35 6.77 5.00 -0.45
CA THR A 35 7.56 6.11 -1.00
C THR A 35 6.89 6.72 -2.22
N PHE A 36 6.36 5.88 -3.10
CA PHE A 36 5.62 6.32 -4.28
C PHE A 36 4.36 7.08 -3.87
N ALA A 37 3.57 6.57 -2.94
CA ALA A 37 2.34 7.20 -2.42
C ALA A 37 2.63 8.60 -1.84
N ARG A 38 3.71 8.75 -1.06
CA ARG A 38 4.14 10.05 -0.49
C ARG A 38 4.53 11.05 -1.59
N ARG A 39 5.22 10.61 -2.62
CA ARG A 39 5.59 11.48 -3.75
C ARG A 39 4.37 11.87 -4.59
N LEU A 40 3.49 10.92 -4.86
CA LEU A 40 2.21 11.18 -5.54
C LEU A 40 1.34 12.16 -4.74
N TYR A 41 1.27 12.01 -3.41
CA TYR A 41 0.61 12.95 -2.53
C TYR A 41 1.09 14.39 -2.74
N VAL A 42 2.42 14.61 -2.81
CA VAL A 42 2.98 15.94 -3.06
C VAL A 42 2.57 16.49 -4.42
N GLN A 43 2.65 15.68 -5.47
CA GLN A 43 2.27 16.10 -6.83
C GLN A 43 0.77 16.41 -6.94
N LEU A 44 -0.08 15.62 -6.30
CA LEU A 44 -1.51 15.90 -6.26
C LEU A 44 -1.82 17.21 -5.50
N ARG A 45 -1.08 17.51 -4.43
CA ARG A 45 -1.20 18.81 -3.75
C ARG A 45 -0.80 19.99 -4.65
N VAL A 46 0.26 19.84 -5.43
CA VAL A 46 0.66 20.84 -6.44
C VAL A 46 -0.46 21.07 -7.46
N ASN A 47 -1.18 20.01 -7.83
CA ASN A 47 -2.32 20.06 -8.74
C ASN A 47 -3.64 20.53 -8.07
N GLY A 48 -3.61 21.02 -6.83
CA GLY A 48 -4.75 21.59 -6.13
C GLY A 48 -5.69 20.59 -5.46
N TRP A 49 -5.26 19.33 -5.27
CA TRP A 49 -5.98 18.35 -4.48
C TRP A 49 -5.67 18.49 -2.99
N LYS A 50 -6.56 17.95 -2.15
CA LYS A 50 -6.33 17.73 -0.70
C LYS A 50 -6.29 16.24 -0.42
N PRO A 51 -5.19 15.54 -0.78
CA PRO A 51 -5.12 14.11 -0.63
C PRO A 51 -4.98 13.70 0.83
N ILE A 52 -5.56 12.55 1.18
CA ILE A 52 -5.28 11.81 2.41
C ILE A 52 -4.66 10.47 2.04
N THR A 53 -3.77 9.96 2.87
CA THR A 53 -3.09 8.68 2.62
C THR A 53 -3.47 7.67 3.69
N ILE A 54 -3.87 6.48 3.26
CA ILE A 54 -4.25 5.36 4.11
C ILE A 54 -3.38 4.17 3.75
N SER A 55 -2.72 3.57 4.74
CA SER A 55 -1.99 2.32 4.56
C SER A 55 -2.89 1.14 4.94
N LEU A 56 -2.98 0.14 4.07
CA LEU A 56 -3.65 -1.11 4.41
C LEU A 56 -2.96 -1.88 5.53
N ASP A 57 -1.66 -1.65 5.71
CA ASP A 57 -0.90 -2.25 6.81
C ASP A 57 -1.46 -1.82 8.19
N ASP A 58 -2.16 -0.70 8.30
CA ASP A 58 -2.80 -0.24 9.53
C ASP A 58 -4.07 -1.03 9.87
N TYR A 59 -4.62 -1.80 8.92
CA TYR A 59 -5.83 -2.61 9.08
C TYR A 59 -5.55 -4.08 9.37
N PHE A 60 -4.30 -4.47 9.59
CA PHE A 60 -4.02 -5.84 10.03
C PHE A 60 -4.79 -6.18 11.31
N LEU A 61 -5.30 -7.40 11.36
CA LEU A 61 -5.81 -8.02 12.58
C LEU A 61 -4.64 -8.31 13.53
N SER A 62 -4.90 -8.49 14.83
CA SER A 62 -3.84 -8.79 15.78
C SER A 62 -3.22 -10.17 15.55
N ARG A 63 -1.97 -10.38 15.99
CA ARG A 63 -1.30 -11.69 15.91
C ARG A 63 -2.04 -12.80 16.67
N GLU A 64 -2.87 -12.44 17.62
CA GLU A 64 -3.69 -13.40 18.37
C GLU A 64 -4.90 -13.88 17.54
N GLU A 65 -5.34 -13.07 16.56
CA GLU A 65 -6.51 -13.34 15.70
C GLU A 65 -6.12 -14.05 14.41
N ILE A 66 -4.85 -14.02 14.01
CA ILE A 66 -4.38 -14.55 12.74
C ILE A 66 -3.22 -15.52 12.98
N SER A 67 -3.20 -16.65 12.27
CA SER A 67 -2.01 -17.51 12.22
C SER A 67 -0.87 -16.83 11.43
N GLU A 68 0.37 -17.14 11.78
CA GLU A 68 1.53 -16.60 11.05
C GLU A 68 1.52 -16.96 9.55
N GLU A 69 0.89 -18.07 9.19
CA GLU A 69 0.74 -18.52 7.80
C GLU A 69 -0.22 -17.65 6.98
N ASP A 70 -1.09 -16.89 7.64
CA ASP A 70 -2.15 -16.12 6.99
C ASP A 70 -1.80 -14.65 6.75
N TYR A 71 -0.64 -14.17 7.26
CA TYR A 71 -0.25 -12.75 7.14
C TYR A 71 -0.16 -12.21 5.71
N GLU A 72 0.15 -13.06 4.75
CA GLU A 72 0.24 -12.63 3.35
C GLU A 72 -1.11 -12.72 2.62
N LYS A 73 -2.17 -13.19 3.29
CA LYS A 73 -3.52 -13.30 2.73
C LYS A 73 -4.31 -12.01 2.92
N PRO A 74 -5.26 -11.68 2.01
CA PRO A 74 -6.17 -10.54 2.21
C PRO A 74 -6.98 -10.60 3.50
N GLU A 75 -7.32 -11.80 3.96
CA GLU A 75 -8.09 -12.07 5.18
C GLU A 75 -7.35 -11.68 6.47
N ALA A 76 -6.04 -11.43 6.38
CA ALA A 76 -5.27 -10.83 7.48
C ALA A 76 -5.66 -9.38 7.78
N LEU A 77 -6.39 -8.75 6.86
CA LEU A 77 -6.85 -7.38 7.00
C LEU A 77 -8.32 -7.35 7.45
N ASP A 78 -8.65 -6.40 8.30
CA ASP A 78 -10.04 -6.06 8.63
C ASP A 78 -10.68 -5.29 7.47
N LEU A 79 -11.05 -6.03 6.42
CA LEU A 79 -11.64 -5.48 5.20
C LEU A 79 -12.96 -4.79 5.48
N LYS A 80 -13.72 -5.27 6.47
CA LYS A 80 -15.00 -4.68 6.85
C LYS A 80 -14.81 -3.28 7.43
N LEU A 81 -13.93 -3.13 8.40
CA LEU A 81 -13.59 -1.82 8.97
C LEU A 81 -13.04 -0.86 7.90
N PHE A 82 -12.16 -1.35 7.04
CA PHE A 82 -11.62 -0.57 5.94
C PHE A 82 -12.73 -0.04 5.03
N GLU A 83 -13.63 -0.90 4.55
CA GLU A 83 -14.73 -0.48 3.67
C GLU A 83 -15.67 0.52 4.35
N GLU A 84 -16.04 0.29 5.61
CA GLU A 84 -16.90 1.19 6.37
C GLU A 84 -16.28 2.57 6.49
N GLN A 85 -14.99 2.65 6.78
CA GLN A 85 -14.27 3.92 6.92
C GLN A 85 -14.09 4.65 5.59
N ILE A 86 -13.78 3.94 4.50
CA ILE A 86 -13.69 4.57 3.17
C ILE A 86 -15.06 5.12 2.74
N LYS A 87 -16.15 4.38 2.96
CA LYS A 87 -17.51 4.86 2.69
C LYS A 87 -17.87 6.10 3.51
N ALA A 88 -17.51 6.12 4.78
CA ALA A 88 -17.73 7.28 5.67
C ALA A 88 -16.91 8.50 5.21
N LEU A 89 -15.63 8.32 4.85
CA LEU A 89 -14.80 9.38 4.31
C LEU A 89 -15.37 9.99 3.02
N ILE A 90 -15.86 9.14 2.08
CA ILE A 90 -16.48 9.61 0.84
C ILE A 90 -17.74 10.44 1.15
N ARG A 91 -18.49 10.13 2.21
CA ARG A 91 -19.63 10.95 2.68
C ARG A 91 -19.19 12.22 3.42
N GLY A 92 -17.87 12.46 3.60
CA GLY A 92 -17.34 13.61 4.33
C GLY A 92 -17.43 13.48 5.87
N GLU A 93 -17.62 12.28 6.38
CA GLU A 93 -17.63 11.98 7.81
C GLU A 93 -16.20 11.91 8.36
N GLU A 94 -16.03 12.17 9.67
CA GLU A 94 -14.78 11.96 10.37
C GLU A 94 -14.66 10.51 10.80
N VAL A 95 -13.50 9.90 10.53
CA VAL A 95 -13.19 8.53 10.96
C VAL A 95 -11.87 8.50 11.72
N GLU A 96 -11.69 7.50 12.56
CA GLU A 96 -10.43 7.25 13.25
C GLU A 96 -9.72 6.06 12.58
N ILE A 97 -8.76 6.40 11.68
CA ILE A 97 -7.95 5.40 10.98
C ILE A 97 -7.10 4.64 12.00
N PRO A 98 -7.15 3.30 12.05
CA PRO A 98 -6.34 2.52 12.97
C PRO A 98 -4.85 2.72 12.71
N ARG A 99 -4.02 2.30 13.66
CA ARG A 99 -2.58 2.25 13.51
C ARG A 99 -2.07 0.91 14.01
N TYR A 100 -1.38 0.19 13.14
CA TYR A 100 -0.82 -1.11 13.48
C TYR A 100 0.64 -0.99 13.89
N ASN A 101 0.97 -1.61 15.01
CA ASN A 101 2.32 -1.68 15.53
C ASN A 101 2.93 -3.06 15.24
N PHE A 102 3.87 -3.10 14.29
CA PHE A 102 4.52 -4.34 13.88
C PHE A 102 5.41 -4.98 14.96
N ILE A 103 5.85 -4.20 15.96
CA ILE A 103 6.68 -4.72 17.06
C ILE A 103 5.79 -5.52 18.02
N THR A 104 4.64 -4.95 18.42
CA THR A 104 3.68 -5.61 19.32
C THR A 104 2.77 -6.59 18.59
N GLY A 105 2.63 -6.45 17.27
CA GLY A 105 1.74 -7.27 16.46
C GLY A 105 0.25 -7.00 16.72
N SER A 106 -0.09 -5.77 17.07
CA SER A 106 -1.47 -5.37 17.40
C SER A 106 -1.74 -3.92 17.01
N ARG A 107 -3.01 -3.54 16.95
CA ARG A 107 -3.42 -2.15 16.73
C ARG A 107 -3.14 -1.31 17.98
N GLU A 108 -2.70 -0.07 17.79
CA GLU A 108 -2.57 0.89 18.88
C GLU A 108 -3.96 1.29 19.42
N PRO A 109 -4.08 1.64 20.74
CA PRO A 109 -5.37 1.99 21.36
C PRO A 109 -6.05 3.21 20.76
N ARG A 110 -5.30 4.06 20.06
CA ARG A 110 -5.79 5.28 19.39
C ARG A 110 -5.25 5.36 17.98
N GLY A 111 -6.14 5.61 17.05
CA GLY A 111 -5.83 5.88 15.65
C GLY A 111 -5.65 7.37 15.34
N SER A 112 -5.69 7.70 14.08
CA SER A 112 -5.61 9.08 13.57
C SER A 112 -6.97 9.54 13.06
N LYS A 113 -7.52 10.59 13.66
CA LYS A 113 -8.77 11.20 13.18
C LYS A 113 -8.56 11.92 11.87
N THR A 114 -9.41 11.59 10.91
CA THR A 114 -9.29 12.08 9.54
C THR A 114 -10.66 12.30 8.94
N ARG A 115 -10.77 13.31 8.06
CA ARG A 115 -11.96 13.64 7.28
C ARG A 115 -11.56 13.98 5.85
N LEU A 116 -12.31 13.52 4.87
CA LEU A 116 -12.12 13.92 3.48
C LEU A 116 -12.77 15.28 3.23
N SER A 117 -12.00 16.23 2.69
CA SER A 117 -12.53 17.53 2.27
C SER A 117 -13.23 17.43 0.90
N PRO A 118 -14.07 18.41 0.49
CA PRO A 118 -14.75 18.41 -0.82
C PRO A 118 -13.79 18.27 -2.01
N ASP A 119 -12.59 18.86 -1.93
CA ASP A 119 -11.52 18.71 -2.94
C ASP A 119 -10.56 17.58 -2.58
N GLY A 120 -11.03 16.61 -1.80
CA GLY A 120 -10.21 15.53 -1.30
C GLY A 120 -10.11 14.37 -2.28
N ILE A 121 -9.00 13.63 -2.16
CA ILE A 121 -8.79 12.35 -2.82
C ILE A 121 -8.14 11.40 -1.84
N ILE A 122 -8.56 10.14 -1.84
CA ILE A 122 -8.03 9.12 -0.95
C ILE A 122 -6.96 8.33 -1.70
N ILE A 123 -5.75 8.25 -1.14
CA ILE A 123 -4.67 7.39 -1.63
C ILE A 123 -4.57 6.19 -0.68
N VAL A 124 -4.89 5.01 -1.16
CA VAL A 124 -4.74 3.75 -0.43
C VAL A 124 -3.51 3.02 -0.96
N GLU A 125 -2.59 2.66 -0.08
CA GLU A 125 -1.44 1.84 -0.45
C GLU A 125 -1.38 0.56 0.38
N GLY A 126 -0.98 -0.53 -0.24
CA GLY A 126 -0.79 -1.82 0.42
C GLY A 126 -0.61 -2.97 -0.55
N LEU A 127 -0.28 -4.14 -0.01
CA LEU A 127 -0.06 -5.34 -0.82
C LEU A 127 -1.31 -5.68 -1.65
N HIS A 128 -2.47 -5.65 -1.01
CA HIS A 128 -3.75 -6.07 -1.57
C HIS A 128 -4.60 -4.94 -2.15
N ALA A 129 -4.05 -3.73 -2.33
CA ALA A 129 -4.84 -2.57 -2.76
C ALA A 129 -5.52 -2.73 -4.13
N LEU A 130 -5.03 -3.62 -4.99
CA LEU A 130 -5.67 -3.94 -6.29
C LEU A 130 -6.50 -5.23 -6.27
N ASN A 131 -6.57 -5.94 -5.14
CA ASN A 131 -7.43 -7.11 -5.01
C ASN A 131 -8.91 -6.67 -5.16
N PRO A 132 -9.69 -7.30 -6.05
CA PRO A 132 -11.11 -6.97 -6.25
C PRO A 132 -11.92 -6.97 -4.96
N GLN A 133 -11.68 -7.91 -4.05
CA GLN A 133 -12.38 -8.00 -2.77
C GLN A 133 -12.29 -6.72 -1.93
N LEU A 134 -11.21 -5.94 -2.10
CA LEU A 134 -10.98 -4.73 -1.30
C LEU A 134 -11.80 -3.53 -1.75
N GLY A 135 -12.42 -3.57 -2.90
CA GLY A 135 -13.00 -2.38 -3.49
C GLY A 135 -14.36 -2.56 -4.14
N GLU A 136 -14.89 -3.77 -4.23
CA GLU A 136 -16.15 -4.04 -4.94
C GLU A 136 -17.32 -3.24 -4.38
N ASN A 137 -17.38 -3.09 -3.06
CA ASN A 137 -18.49 -2.45 -2.36
C ASN A 137 -18.26 -0.95 -2.07
N ILE A 138 -17.15 -0.37 -2.53
CA ILE A 138 -16.88 1.06 -2.32
C ILE A 138 -17.61 1.84 -3.43
N PRO A 139 -18.66 2.62 -3.08
CA PRO A 139 -19.37 3.44 -4.05
C PRO A 139 -18.49 4.61 -4.52
N GLY A 140 -18.82 5.10 -5.69
CA GLY A 140 -18.34 6.41 -6.12
C GLY A 140 -17.17 6.39 -7.07
N GLY A 141 -17.49 6.52 -8.34
CA GLY A 141 -16.58 6.93 -9.39
C GLY A 141 -15.56 5.89 -9.80
N GLU A 142 -14.75 6.29 -10.72
CA GLU A 142 -13.61 5.50 -11.16
C GLU A 142 -12.54 5.43 -10.07
N LYS A 143 -12.00 4.24 -9.87
CA LYS A 143 -10.83 4.01 -9.04
C LYS A 143 -9.59 4.11 -9.93
N PHE A 144 -8.62 4.91 -9.55
CA PHE A 144 -7.36 4.97 -10.27
C PHE A 144 -6.40 3.94 -9.69
N LYS A 145 -6.05 2.94 -10.48
CA LYS A 145 -5.24 1.80 -10.07
C LYS A 145 -3.79 1.98 -10.49
N ILE A 146 -2.86 1.73 -9.57
CA ILE A 146 -1.42 1.85 -9.81
C ILE A 146 -0.71 0.63 -9.25
N TYR A 147 0.04 -0.06 -10.09
CA TYR A 147 0.92 -1.12 -9.66
C TYR A 147 2.37 -0.61 -9.61
N VAL A 148 3.03 -0.77 -8.44
CA VAL A 148 4.41 -0.35 -8.22
C VAL A 148 5.33 -1.56 -8.22
N SER A 149 6.17 -1.68 -9.23
CA SER A 149 7.21 -2.69 -9.34
C SER A 149 8.59 -2.09 -9.04
N ALA A 150 9.41 -2.81 -8.27
CA ALA A 150 10.81 -2.44 -8.02
C ALA A 150 11.69 -2.97 -9.17
N ILE A 151 11.51 -2.43 -10.37
CA ILE A 151 12.40 -2.76 -11.48
C ILE A 151 13.74 -2.05 -11.24
N THR A 152 14.71 -2.81 -10.79
CA THR A 152 16.07 -2.30 -10.61
C THR A 152 16.89 -2.59 -11.85
N GLN A 153 17.59 -1.57 -12.32
CA GLN A 153 18.54 -1.68 -13.43
C GLN A 153 19.99 -1.65 -12.91
N ILE A 154 20.19 -2.19 -11.70
CA ILE A 154 21.52 -2.27 -11.11
C ILE A 154 22.20 -3.53 -11.63
N ASN A 155 23.28 -3.36 -12.34
CA ASN A 155 24.16 -4.43 -12.76
C ASN A 155 25.27 -4.61 -11.72
N VAL A 156 25.66 -5.86 -11.47
CA VAL A 156 26.85 -6.19 -10.68
C VAL A 156 28.10 -6.01 -11.54
N ASP A 157 27.97 -6.37 -12.81
CA ASP A 157 28.96 -6.21 -13.87
C ASP A 157 28.27 -6.07 -15.25
N ASP A 158 29.02 -6.10 -16.33
CA ASP A 158 28.52 -5.93 -17.70
C ASP A 158 27.53 -7.06 -18.15
N HIS A 159 27.53 -8.19 -17.45
CA HIS A 159 26.76 -9.39 -17.81
C HIS A 159 25.76 -9.82 -16.74
N ASN A 160 25.95 -9.39 -15.49
CA ASN A 160 25.17 -9.86 -14.35
C ASN A 160 24.31 -8.73 -13.77
N ARG A 161 23.01 -8.93 -13.79
CA ARG A 161 22.02 -8.03 -13.21
C ARG A 161 21.55 -8.55 -11.85
N ILE A 162 21.42 -7.66 -10.88
CA ILE A 162 20.72 -8.00 -9.63
C ILE A 162 19.24 -8.22 -9.94
N SER A 163 18.70 -9.38 -9.57
CA SER A 163 17.28 -9.66 -9.76
C SER A 163 16.42 -8.70 -8.94
N THR A 164 15.23 -8.39 -9.45
CA THR A 164 14.25 -7.59 -8.71
C THR A 164 13.89 -8.22 -7.37
N THR A 165 13.83 -9.54 -7.33
CA THR A 165 13.55 -10.32 -6.12
C THR A 165 14.64 -10.14 -5.07
N ASP A 166 15.90 -10.27 -5.45
CA ASP A 166 17.04 -10.12 -4.53
C ASP A 166 17.16 -8.69 -4.01
N CYS A 167 16.97 -7.71 -4.88
CA CYS A 167 16.95 -6.32 -4.46
C CYS A 167 15.84 -6.05 -3.44
N ARG A 168 14.66 -6.62 -3.62
CA ARG A 168 13.54 -6.48 -2.69
C ARG A 168 13.82 -7.20 -1.37
N LEU A 169 14.45 -8.36 -1.39
CA LEU A 169 14.88 -9.08 -0.19
C LEU A 169 15.86 -8.23 0.63
N ILE A 170 16.89 -7.67 0.01
CA ILE A 170 17.84 -6.77 0.66
C ILE A 170 17.12 -5.56 1.28
N ARG A 171 16.23 -4.94 0.54
CA ARG A 171 15.42 -3.80 1.03
C ARG A 171 14.53 -4.18 2.20
N ARG A 172 13.95 -5.41 2.18
CA ARG A 172 13.15 -5.93 3.28
C ARG A 172 14.00 -6.17 4.52
N LEU A 173 15.19 -6.77 4.37
CA LEU A 173 16.14 -6.96 5.45
C LEU A 173 16.48 -5.65 6.17
N VAL A 174 16.82 -4.61 5.41
CA VAL A 174 17.14 -3.29 5.97
C VAL A 174 15.94 -2.67 6.68
N ARG A 175 14.76 -2.68 6.03
CA ARG A 175 13.53 -2.11 6.61
C ARG A 175 13.12 -2.81 7.90
N ASP A 176 13.07 -4.13 7.88
CA ASP A 176 12.51 -4.90 8.99
C ASP A 176 13.48 -4.92 10.18
N SER A 177 14.78 -4.88 9.93
CA SER A 177 15.80 -4.66 10.97
C SER A 177 15.69 -3.28 11.64
N GLN A 178 15.42 -2.22 10.87
CA GLN A 178 15.38 -0.86 11.41
C GLN A 178 14.03 -0.50 12.06
N PHE A 179 12.92 -1.01 11.52
CA PHE A 179 11.58 -0.49 11.85
C PHE A 179 10.59 -1.54 12.37
N ARG A 180 10.86 -2.83 12.20
CA ARG A 180 9.95 -3.92 12.58
C ARG A 180 10.50 -4.87 13.63
N GLY A 181 11.72 -4.62 14.11
CA GLY A 181 12.37 -5.43 15.15
C GLY A 181 12.75 -6.85 14.70
N SER A 182 12.68 -7.17 13.41
CA SER A 182 12.99 -8.50 12.89
C SER A 182 14.49 -8.67 12.73
N ARG A 183 15.00 -9.84 13.15
CA ARG A 183 16.38 -10.26 12.85
C ARG A 183 16.47 -10.75 11.40
N GLY A 184 17.65 -10.60 10.79
CA GLY A 184 17.87 -11.00 9.38
C GLY A 184 17.48 -12.45 9.08
N GLU A 185 17.78 -13.36 10.01
CA GLU A 185 17.42 -14.79 9.89
C GLU A 185 15.91 -15.01 9.74
N GLY A 186 15.09 -14.29 10.50
CA GLY A 186 13.63 -14.36 10.39
C GLY A 186 13.13 -13.88 9.03
N VAL A 187 13.73 -12.81 8.48
CA VAL A 187 13.36 -12.32 7.14
C VAL A 187 13.66 -13.36 6.05
N PHE A 188 14.80 -14.06 6.15
CA PHE A 188 15.13 -15.13 5.22
C PHE A 188 14.18 -16.33 5.34
N ALA A 189 13.84 -16.72 6.57
CA ALA A 189 12.90 -17.82 6.82
C ALA A 189 11.49 -17.52 6.27
N ASP A 190 11.04 -16.27 6.39
CA ASP A 190 9.72 -15.83 5.89
C ASP A 190 9.68 -15.60 4.38
N TRP A 191 10.82 -15.39 3.73
CA TRP A 191 10.86 -14.97 2.33
C TRP A 191 10.15 -15.92 1.34
N PRO A 192 10.27 -17.25 1.44
CA PRO A 192 9.52 -18.16 0.57
C PRO A 192 8.01 -17.96 0.68
N ARG A 193 7.47 -17.81 1.90
CA ARG A 193 6.05 -17.57 2.16
C ARG A 193 5.58 -16.23 1.57
N VAL A 194 6.39 -15.19 1.72
CA VAL A 194 6.12 -13.87 1.11
C VAL A 194 6.02 -14.01 -0.41
N ARG A 195 6.91 -14.77 -1.04
CA ARG A 195 6.91 -15.01 -2.48
C ARG A 195 5.66 -15.76 -2.94
N GLU A 196 5.28 -16.80 -2.21
CA GLU A 196 4.05 -17.55 -2.50
C GLU A 196 2.81 -16.64 -2.39
N GLY A 197 2.72 -15.83 -1.34
CA GLY A 197 1.64 -14.85 -1.18
C GLY A 197 1.58 -13.82 -2.31
N GLU A 198 2.72 -13.34 -2.78
CA GLU A 198 2.81 -12.41 -3.91
C GLU A 198 2.29 -13.05 -5.21
N GLU A 199 2.70 -14.27 -5.51
CA GLU A 199 2.28 -15.02 -6.70
C GLU A 199 0.77 -15.29 -6.69
N LYS A 200 0.21 -15.56 -5.52
CA LYS A 200 -1.18 -15.93 -5.36
C LYS A 200 -2.14 -14.73 -5.24
N TYR A 201 -1.72 -13.67 -4.54
CA TYR A 201 -2.64 -12.60 -4.14
C TYR A 201 -2.30 -11.21 -4.68
N ILE A 202 -1.13 -11.03 -5.33
CA ILE A 202 -0.69 -9.70 -5.79
C ILE A 202 -0.45 -9.68 -7.30
N PHE A 203 0.35 -10.60 -7.82
CA PHE A 203 0.71 -10.62 -9.24
C PHE A 203 -0.48 -10.85 -10.19
N PRO A 204 -1.55 -11.59 -9.84
CA PRO A 204 -2.71 -11.72 -10.72
C PRO A 204 -3.43 -10.39 -10.99
N TYR A 205 -3.20 -9.36 -10.17
CA TYR A 205 -3.89 -8.06 -10.26
C TYR A 205 -2.97 -6.92 -10.72
N GLN A 206 -1.86 -7.23 -11.37
CA GLN A 206 -0.92 -6.20 -11.82
C GLN A 206 -1.27 -5.56 -13.18
N GLU A 207 -2.26 -6.09 -13.90
CA GLU A 207 -2.77 -5.62 -15.19
C GLU A 207 -4.08 -4.86 -15.07
#